data_f1277446d9618b4d4789cdb2fd64cfeb
#
_entry.id   f1277446d9618b4d4789cdb2fd64cfeb
#
_cell.length_a   1.000
_cell.length_b   1.000
_cell.length_c   1.000
_cell.angle_alpha   90.00
_cell.angle_beta   90.00
_cell.angle_gamma   90.00
#
_symmetry.space_group_name_H-M   'P 1'
#
loop_
_entity.id
_entity.type
_entity.pdbx_description
1 polymer ?
#
loop_
_entity_poly.entity_id
_entity_poly.type
_entity_poly.pdbx_seq_one_letter_code
_entity_poly.pdbx_strand_id
1 'polypeptide(L)'
;MKTRYLLSPKIFLSLVTVFFVSLANAQQATVVVAANMKPAMEEIYQQYKIAGGQDLRIIYGSSGNFARQIQQGAPFHLFVSADESFPLTLYRQGLTVDEGKIYAIGRLALIVHKSKKIRLSLNQVELKKIIEDVNKIAIAKPDTAPYGKAAIDFLNALGLYEAAKNKIVFGESISSATMFMTSGSAGIGLTAYSLAKSKEVAQIADHLLIPENFHEPIKQRMVLMKNPPKPAVDFYAHLQSAKAKDVLRLNGYSAP
;
A
#
# COMPACT_ATOMS: atom_id res chain seq x y z
N MET A 1 -70.26 -2.83 65.87
CA MET A 1 -69.90 -3.73 64.80
C MET A 1 -69.22 -2.88 63.71
N LYS A 2 -67.90 -3.01 63.53
CA LYS A 2 -67.12 -2.27 62.52
C LYS A 2 -66.60 -3.26 61.47
N THR A 3 -67.14 -3.19 60.30
CA THR A 3 -66.79 -4.05 59.14
C THR A 3 -65.58 -3.38 58.45
N ARG A 4 -64.36 -4.04 58.44
CA ARG A 4 -63.22 -3.63 57.73
C ARG A 4 -63.20 -4.23 56.31
N TYR A 5 -63.24 -3.42 55.28
CA TYR A 5 -62.94 -3.83 53.91
C TYR A 5 -61.45 -3.89 53.70
N LEU A 6 -60.92 -5.09 53.37
CA LEU A 6 -59.56 -5.30 52.91
C LEU A 6 -59.50 -5.03 51.42
N LEU A 7 -58.77 -3.98 50.99
CA LEU A 7 -58.41 -3.71 49.63
C LEU A 7 -57.21 -4.60 49.24
N SER A 8 -57.41 -5.45 48.25
CA SER A 8 -56.35 -6.25 47.61
C SER A 8 -55.52 -5.34 46.68
N PRO A 9 -54.20 -5.29 46.79
CA PRO A 9 -53.37 -4.58 45.80
C PRO A 9 -53.18 -5.46 44.54
N LYS A 10 -53.81 -5.06 43.44
CA LYS A 10 -53.46 -5.58 42.12
C LYS A 10 -52.09 -5.08 41.74
N ILE A 11 -51.11 -5.96 41.78
CA ILE A 11 -49.75 -5.71 41.27
C ILE A 11 -49.81 -5.58 39.76
N PHE A 12 -49.67 -4.38 39.25
CA PHE A 12 -49.55 -4.10 37.83
C PHE A 12 -48.10 -4.40 37.44
N LEU A 13 -47.82 -5.63 36.98
CA LEU A 13 -46.51 -6.03 36.46
C LEU A 13 -46.35 -5.43 35.04
N SER A 14 -45.80 -4.22 34.95
CA SER A 14 -45.47 -3.58 33.69
C SER A 14 -44.23 -4.22 33.12
N LEU A 15 -44.42 -5.05 32.10
CA LEU A 15 -43.36 -5.69 31.33
C LEU A 15 -42.66 -4.62 30.45
N VAL A 16 -41.63 -4.01 30.97
CA VAL A 16 -40.75 -3.12 30.19
C VAL A 16 -39.89 -3.99 29.29
N THR A 17 -40.33 -4.20 28.06
CA THR A 17 -39.54 -4.83 27.01
C THR A 17 -38.48 -3.81 26.56
N VAL A 18 -37.28 -3.89 27.15
CA VAL A 18 -36.13 -3.12 26.71
C VAL A 18 -35.66 -3.69 25.35
N PHE A 19 -36.05 -3.01 24.28
CA PHE A 19 -35.51 -3.24 22.95
C PHE A 19 -34.04 -2.82 22.98
N PHE A 20 -33.09 -3.74 23.22
CA PHE A 20 -31.70 -3.55 22.91
C PHE A 20 -31.60 -3.45 21.39
N VAL A 21 -31.70 -2.24 20.85
CA VAL A 21 -31.18 -1.93 19.52
C VAL A 21 -29.69 -2.11 19.60
N SER A 22 -29.21 -3.30 19.29
CA SER A 22 -27.79 -3.50 18.99
C SER A 22 -27.45 -2.59 17.81
N LEU A 23 -26.94 -1.40 18.10
CA LEU A 23 -26.20 -0.63 17.13
C LEU A 23 -25.01 -1.52 16.76
N ALA A 24 -25.21 -2.38 15.76
CA ALA A 24 -24.10 -3.01 15.07
C ALA A 24 -23.29 -1.85 14.52
N ASN A 25 -22.27 -1.40 15.27
CA ASN A 25 -21.19 -0.62 14.70
C ASN A 25 -20.65 -1.50 13.59
N ALA A 26 -21.11 -1.26 12.36
CA ALA A 26 -20.57 -1.92 11.20
C ALA A 26 -19.07 -1.57 11.20
N GLN A 27 -18.26 -2.48 11.70
CA GLN A 27 -16.83 -2.29 11.79
C GLN A 27 -16.34 -1.92 10.39
N GLN A 28 -15.87 -0.69 10.26
CA GLN A 28 -15.41 -0.16 8.97
C GLN A 28 -14.36 -1.10 8.38
N ALA A 29 -14.59 -1.53 7.13
CA ALA A 29 -13.67 -2.45 6.49
C ALA A 29 -12.28 -1.81 6.35
N THR A 30 -11.26 -2.51 6.85
CA THR A 30 -9.87 -2.05 6.80
C THR A 30 -9.15 -2.67 5.62
N VAL A 31 -8.62 -1.81 4.76
CA VAL A 31 -7.83 -2.16 3.57
C VAL A 31 -6.39 -1.74 3.81
N VAL A 32 -5.46 -2.68 3.73
CA VAL A 32 -4.03 -2.38 3.83
C VAL A 32 -3.40 -2.40 2.44
N VAL A 33 -2.65 -1.35 2.13
CA VAL A 33 -2.21 -1.04 0.78
C VAL A 33 -0.72 -0.73 0.77
N ALA A 34 0.01 -1.34 -0.14
CA ALA A 34 1.41 -1.03 -0.35
C ALA A 34 1.61 0.45 -0.68
N ALA A 35 2.59 1.08 -0.06
CA ALA A 35 2.77 2.53 -0.04
C ALA A 35 2.99 3.16 -1.44
N ASN A 36 3.51 2.38 -2.41
CA ASN A 36 3.64 2.82 -3.80
C ASN A 36 2.28 3.16 -4.45
N MET A 37 1.22 2.52 -3.95
CA MET A 37 -0.14 2.69 -4.49
C MET A 37 -0.82 3.98 -4.03
N LYS A 38 -0.27 4.69 -3.04
CA LYS A 38 -0.98 5.80 -2.41
C LYS A 38 -1.59 6.80 -3.41
N PRO A 39 -0.86 7.36 -4.40
CA PRO A 39 -1.46 8.33 -5.34
C PRO A 39 -2.62 7.74 -6.15
N ALA A 40 -2.43 6.56 -6.73
CA ALA A 40 -3.46 5.89 -7.51
C ALA A 40 -4.64 5.43 -6.66
N MET A 41 -4.37 4.93 -5.45
CA MET A 41 -5.40 4.41 -4.55
C MET A 41 -6.32 5.53 -4.03
N GLU A 42 -5.79 6.71 -3.74
CA GLU A 42 -6.58 7.86 -3.34
C GLU A 42 -7.57 8.26 -4.45
N GLU A 43 -7.13 8.28 -5.70
CA GLU A 43 -7.99 8.57 -6.85
C GLU A 43 -9.04 7.46 -7.07
N ILE A 44 -8.65 6.19 -7.03
CA ILE A 44 -9.55 5.04 -7.16
C ILE A 44 -10.59 5.05 -6.04
N TYR A 45 -10.18 5.34 -4.81
CA TYR A 45 -11.10 5.40 -3.67
C TYR A 45 -12.12 6.54 -3.81
N GLN A 46 -11.71 7.71 -4.30
CA GLN A 46 -12.63 8.79 -4.61
C GLN A 46 -13.66 8.37 -5.68
N GLN A 47 -13.22 7.70 -6.74
CA GLN A 47 -14.14 7.16 -7.75
C GLN A 47 -15.12 6.14 -7.16
N TYR A 48 -14.63 5.26 -6.26
CA TYR A 48 -15.48 4.30 -5.53
C TYR A 48 -16.53 5.02 -4.68
N LYS A 49 -16.15 6.08 -3.96
CA LYS A 49 -17.09 6.88 -3.15
C LYS A 49 -18.15 7.57 -4.00
N ILE A 50 -17.76 8.19 -5.11
CA ILE A 50 -18.70 8.83 -6.06
C ILE A 50 -19.68 7.82 -6.63
N ALA A 51 -19.28 6.56 -6.83
CA ALA A 51 -20.15 5.48 -7.27
C ALA A 51 -21.06 4.91 -6.17
N GLY A 52 -21.12 5.53 -4.99
CA GLY A 52 -21.96 5.09 -3.86
C GLY A 52 -21.29 4.04 -2.95
N GLY A 53 -19.97 3.86 -3.08
CA GLY A 53 -19.20 2.94 -2.23
C GLY A 53 -19.22 3.34 -0.76
N GLN A 54 -19.19 2.34 0.12
CA GLN A 54 -19.16 2.54 1.57
C GLN A 54 -17.79 3.02 2.06
N ASP A 55 -17.75 3.61 3.26
CA ASP A 55 -16.51 4.07 3.86
C ASP A 55 -15.57 2.90 4.20
N LEU A 56 -14.29 3.09 3.87
CA LEU A 56 -13.22 2.15 4.12
C LEU A 56 -12.10 2.84 4.92
N ARG A 57 -11.48 2.11 5.82
CA ARG A 57 -10.24 2.52 6.45
C ARG A 57 -9.07 2.03 5.61
N ILE A 58 -8.40 2.94 4.90
CA ILE A 58 -7.23 2.61 4.08
C ILE A 58 -5.96 2.95 4.85
N ILE A 59 -5.04 1.98 4.96
CA ILE A 59 -3.76 2.13 5.66
C ILE A 59 -2.63 1.82 4.67
N TYR A 60 -1.66 2.73 4.55
CA TYR A 60 -0.51 2.58 3.67
C TYR A 60 0.74 2.15 4.43
N GLY A 61 1.52 1.22 3.86
CA GLY A 61 2.74 0.72 4.48
C GLY A 61 3.54 -0.21 3.58
N SER A 62 4.50 -0.96 4.16
CA SER A 62 5.22 -1.96 3.39
C SER A 62 4.46 -3.29 3.34
N SER A 63 4.53 -3.97 2.19
CA SER A 63 3.84 -5.24 1.95
C SER A 63 4.22 -6.32 2.97
N GLY A 64 5.51 -6.47 3.25
CA GLY A 64 5.99 -7.48 4.20
C GLY A 64 5.59 -7.20 5.64
N ASN A 65 5.49 -5.92 6.05
CA ASN A 65 5.00 -5.57 7.39
C ASN A 65 3.51 -5.90 7.53
N PHE A 66 2.70 -5.61 6.52
CA PHE A 66 1.29 -6.00 6.52
C PHE A 66 1.12 -7.52 6.51
N ALA A 67 1.89 -8.25 5.69
CA ALA A 67 1.84 -9.71 5.68
C ALA A 67 2.15 -10.31 7.07
N ARG A 68 3.17 -9.81 7.77
CA ARG A 68 3.48 -10.23 9.14
C ARG A 68 2.35 -9.91 10.12
N GLN A 69 1.76 -8.71 10.03
CA GLN A 69 0.62 -8.33 10.88
C GLN A 69 -0.59 -9.24 10.64
N ILE A 70 -0.87 -9.59 9.37
CA ILE A 70 -1.95 -10.53 9.01
C ILE A 70 -1.68 -11.90 9.62
N GLN A 71 -0.45 -12.40 9.53
CA GLN A 71 -0.04 -13.67 10.15
C GLN A 71 -0.18 -13.66 11.69
N GLN A 72 -0.08 -12.50 12.31
CA GLN A 72 -0.27 -12.27 13.74
C GLN A 72 -1.74 -12.02 14.12
N GLY A 73 -2.67 -12.12 13.16
CA GLY A 73 -4.11 -11.96 13.42
C GLY A 73 -4.63 -10.54 13.36
N ALA A 74 -3.91 -9.60 12.75
CA ALA A 74 -4.43 -8.23 12.57
C ALA A 74 -5.74 -8.25 11.75
N PRO A 75 -6.78 -7.49 12.17
CA PRO A 75 -8.11 -7.54 11.60
C PRO A 75 -8.22 -6.73 10.31
N PHE A 76 -7.44 -7.11 9.32
CA PHE A 76 -7.50 -6.53 7.98
C PHE A 76 -8.44 -7.36 7.09
N HIS A 77 -9.05 -6.74 6.09
CA HIS A 77 -10.07 -7.37 5.27
C HIS A 77 -9.68 -7.50 3.79
N LEU A 78 -8.84 -6.57 3.31
CA LEU A 78 -8.28 -6.60 1.97
C LEU A 78 -6.80 -6.19 2.04
N PHE A 79 -5.93 -6.96 1.40
CA PHE A 79 -4.52 -6.67 1.28
C PHE A 79 -4.14 -6.42 -0.18
N VAL A 80 -3.65 -5.23 -0.48
CA VAL A 80 -3.19 -4.78 -1.80
C VAL A 80 -1.67 -4.68 -1.76
N SER A 81 -0.98 -5.74 -2.15
CA SER A 81 0.48 -5.89 -2.05
C SER A 81 1.20 -5.31 -3.27
N ALA A 82 2.47 -4.93 -3.09
CA ALA A 82 3.37 -4.56 -4.17
C ALA A 82 4.11 -5.76 -4.79
N ASP A 83 3.80 -6.98 -4.41
CA ASP A 83 4.31 -8.22 -4.99
C ASP A 83 3.28 -9.34 -4.99
N GLU A 84 3.67 -10.52 -5.46
CA GLU A 84 2.87 -11.73 -5.40
C GLU A 84 3.24 -12.62 -4.20
N SER A 85 4.48 -12.57 -3.74
CA SER A 85 5.02 -13.56 -2.79
C SER A 85 4.32 -13.50 -1.43
N PHE A 86 4.08 -12.29 -0.90
CA PHE A 86 3.38 -12.12 0.38
C PHE A 86 1.91 -12.59 0.30
N PRO A 87 1.08 -12.14 -0.68
CA PRO A 87 -0.29 -12.65 -0.83
C PRO A 87 -0.36 -14.16 -1.01
N LEU A 88 0.47 -14.76 -1.86
CA LEU A 88 0.49 -16.20 -2.10
C LEU A 88 0.94 -16.98 -0.85
N THR A 89 1.82 -16.43 -0.03
CA THR A 89 2.19 -17.03 1.26
C THR A 89 1.01 -17.04 2.22
N LEU A 90 0.26 -15.94 2.33
CA LEU A 90 -0.95 -15.88 3.16
C LEU A 90 -2.03 -16.85 2.66
N TYR A 91 -2.18 -16.99 1.33
CA TYR A 91 -3.09 -17.97 0.73
C TYR A 91 -2.70 -19.40 1.12
N ARG A 92 -1.44 -19.79 0.97
CA ARG A 92 -0.95 -21.12 1.38
C ARG A 92 -1.14 -21.41 2.88
N GLN A 93 -1.19 -20.37 3.71
CA GLN A 93 -1.49 -20.48 5.15
C GLN A 93 -3.00 -20.50 5.44
N GLY A 94 -3.85 -20.44 4.41
CA GLY A 94 -5.30 -20.47 4.58
C GLY A 94 -5.91 -19.17 5.16
N LEU A 95 -5.18 -18.04 5.09
CA LEU A 95 -5.62 -16.75 5.65
C LEU A 95 -6.45 -15.91 4.69
N THR A 96 -6.49 -16.27 3.40
CA THR A 96 -7.23 -15.54 2.36
C THR A 96 -8.35 -16.38 1.77
N VAL A 97 -9.31 -15.75 1.09
CA VAL A 97 -10.43 -16.42 0.41
C VAL A 97 -9.91 -17.33 -0.70
N ASP A 98 -9.04 -16.78 -1.54
CA ASP A 98 -8.38 -17.44 -2.66
C ASP A 98 -6.96 -16.85 -2.85
N GLU A 99 -6.28 -17.19 -3.95
CA GLU A 99 -4.96 -16.64 -4.29
C GLU A 99 -4.98 -15.18 -4.73
N GLY A 100 -6.14 -14.58 -4.89
CA GLY A 100 -6.33 -13.20 -5.33
C GLY A 100 -6.00 -12.98 -6.80
N LYS A 101 -5.78 -11.70 -7.15
CA LYS A 101 -5.52 -11.30 -8.55
C LYS A 101 -4.36 -10.33 -8.64
N ILE A 102 -3.56 -10.49 -9.71
CA ILE A 102 -2.61 -9.46 -10.11
C ILE A 102 -3.43 -8.27 -10.62
N TYR A 103 -3.17 -7.08 -10.08
CA TYR A 103 -3.91 -5.88 -10.45
C TYR A 103 -3.06 -4.88 -11.25
N ALA A 104 -1.72 -4.95 -11.13
CA ALA A 104 -0.78 -4.06 -11.82
C ALA A 104 0.63 -4.66 -11.88
N ILE A 105 1.45 -4.16 -12.81
CA ILE A 105 2.91 -4.31 -12.81
C ILE A 105 3.52 -2.97 -12.40
N GLY A 106 4.29 -2.97 -11.32
CA GLY A 106 4.99 -1.78 -10.84
C GLY A 106 6.22 -1.45 -11.68
N ARG A 107 6.60 -0.18 -11.71
CA ARG A 107 7.79 0.33 -12.42
C ARG A 107 8.72 1.03 -11.44
N LEU A 108 10.02 0.81 -11.59
CA LEU A 108 11.06 1.44 -10.77
C LEU A 108 11.54 2.74 -11.42
N ALA A 109 11.91 3.75 -10.61
CA ALA A 109 12.49 4.99 -11.09
C ALA A 109 13.67 5.42 -10.20
N LEU A 110 14.68 6.01 -10.83
CA LEU A 110 15.73 6.76 -10.17
C LEU A 110 15.25 8.20 -9.99
N ILE A 111 15.42 8.79 -8.80
CA ILE A 111 14.98 10.16 -8.49
C ILE A 111 16.09 10.98 -7.85
N VAL A 112 16.02 12.29 -8.06
CA VAL A 112 16.93 13.28 -7.46
C VAL A 112 16.16 14.56 -7.12
N HIS A 113 16.50 15.20 -6.02
CA HIS A 113 15.94 16.52 -5.69
C HIS A 113 16.47 17.58 -6.67
N LYS A 114 15.59 18.39 -7.26
CA LYS A 114 15.93 19.40 -8.29
C LYS A 114 17.04 20.37 -7.85
N SER A 115 17.11 20.70 -6.55
CA SER A 115 18.15 21.57 -6.01
C SER A 115 19.58 21.02 -6.15
N LYS A 116 19.74 19.71 -6.33
CA LYS A 116 21.05 19.07 -6.48
C LYS A 116 21.69 19.29 -7.85
N LYS A 117 20.88 19.67 -8.85
CA LYS A 117 21.34 19.90 -10.24
C LYS A 117 22.09 18.71 -10.85
N ILE A 118 21.78 17.49 -10.40
CA ILE A 118 22.36 16.24 -10.92
C ILE A 118 21.55 15.82 -12.13
N ARG A 119 22.20 15.64 -13.28
CA ARG A 119 21.59 15.02 -14.44
C ARG A 119 21.57 13.50 -14.25
N LEU A 120 20.38 12.92 -14.11
CA LEU A 120 20.23 11.47 -13.97
C LEU A 120 20.63 10.74 -15.26
N SER A 121 21.27 9.60 -15.12
CA SER A 121 21.64 8.72 -16.23
C SER A 121 21.54 7.25 -15.81
N LEU A 122 21.24 6.38 -16.77
CA LEU A 122 21.30 4.91 -16.61
C LEU A 122 22.57 4.33 -17.28
N ASN A 123 23.42 5.17 -17.88
CA ASN A 123 24.73 4.73 -18.31
C ASN A 123 25.54 4.32 -17.06
N GLN A 124 26.12 3.13 -17.09
CA GLN A 124 26.84 2.55 -15.94
C GLN A 124 27.93 3.47 -15.39
N VAL A 125 28.75 4.07 -16.29
CA VAL A 125 29.87 4.92 -15.88
C VAL A 125 29.38 6.23 -15.25
N GLU A 126 28.38 6.87 -15.87
CA GLU A 126 27.80 8.11 -15.36
C GLU A 126 27.07 7.88 -14.04
N LEU A 127 26.28 6.80 -13.93
CA LEU A 127 25.57 6.47 -12.69
C LEU A 127 26.55 6.10 -11.58
N LYS A 128 27.65 5.39 -11.88
CA LYS A 128 28.71 5.12 -10.90
C LYS A 128 29.28 6.43 -10.33
N LYS A 129 29.57 7.40 -11.18
CA LYS A 129 30.06 8.70 -10.73
C LYS A 129 29.03 9.41 -9.85
N ILE A 130 27.74 9.40 -10.24
CA ILE A 130 26.67 9.98 -9.41
C ILE A 130 26.63 9.29 -8.03
N ILE A 131 26.73 7.95 -7.99
CA ILE A 131 26.76 7.17 -6.74
C ILE A 131 27.96 7.54 -5.88
N GLU A 132 29.13 7.74 -6.49
CA GLU A 132 30.36 8.12 -5.78
C GLU A 132 30.28 9.55 -5.22
N ASP A 133 29.63 10.46 -5.93
CA ASP A 133 29.51 11.89 -5.56
C ASP A 133 28.44 12.15 -4.49
N VAL A 134 27.41 11.31 -4.36
CA VAL A 134 26.35 11.50 -3.34
C VAL A 134 26.72 10.91 -1.99
N ASN A 135 26.23 11.52 -0.91
CA ASN A 135 26.48 11.02 0.44
C ASN A 135 25.62 9.80 0.79
N LYS A 136 24.35 9.81 0.36
CA LYS A 136 23.36 8.77 0.68
C LYS A 136 22.50 8.46 -0.52
N ILE A 137 22.05 7.20 -0.59
CA ILE A 137 21.13 6.65 -1.60
C ILE A 137 19.95 6.07 -0.86
N ALA A 138 18.75 6.60 -1.10
CA ALA A 138 17.54 6.12 -0.45
C ALA A 138 16.91 4.96 -1.24
N ILE A 139 16.72 3.82 -0.59
CA ILE A 139 15.92 2.70 -1.11
C ILE A 139 15.00 2.16 -0.02
N ALA A 140 13.94 1.47 -0.39
CA ALA A 140 13.12 0.77 0.58
C ALA A 140 13.84 -0.49 1.09
N LYS A 141 13.51 -0.94 2.30
CA LYS A 141 14.09 -2.14 2.90
C LYS A 141 13.71 -3.39 2.08
N PRO A 142 14.68 -4.12 1.50
CA PRO A 142 14.40 -5.21 0.54
C PRO A 142 13.55 -6.34 1.13
N ASP A 143 13.75 -6.67 2.42
CA ASP A 143 13.07 -7.79 3.09
C ASP A 143 11.55 -7.58 3.23
N THR A 144 11.10 -6.33 3.19
CA THR A 144 9.69 -5.98 3.47
C THR A 144 9.03 -5.17 2.37
N ALA A 145 9.83 -4.60 1.47
CA ALA A 145 9.33 -3.74 0.39
C ALA A 145 9.83 -4.24 -0.98
N PRO A 146 8.93 -4.73 -1.84
CA PRO A 146 9.29 -5.28 -3.16
C PRO A 146 10.10 -4.32 -4.04
N TYR A 147 9.83 -3.02 -3.96
CA TYR A 147 10.62 -2.01 -4.66
C TYR A 147 12.05 -1.87 -4.12
N GLY A 148 12.28 -2.23 -2.87
CA GLY A 148 13.64 -2.33 -2.31
C GLY A 148 14.42 -3.47 -2.94
N LYS A 149 13.78 -4.64 -3.11
CA LYS A 149 14.38 -5.78 -3.84
C LYS A 149 14.69 -5.37 -5.29
N ALA A 150 13.74 -4.78 -6.00
CA ALA A 150 13.95 -4.32 -7.37
C ALA A 150 15.09 -3.28 -7.49
N ALA A 151 15.27 -2.42 -6.48
CA ALA A 151 16.38 -1.47 -6.42
C ALA A 151 17.73 -2.17 -6.29
N ILE A 152 17.83 -3.20 -5.45
CA ILE A 152 19.04 -4.02 -5.33
C ILE A 152 19.31 -4.79 -6.63
N ASP A 153 18.28 -5.39 -7.23
CA ASP A 153 18.39 -6.10 -8.52
C ASP A 153 18.94 -5.16 -9.62
N PHE A 154 18.43 -3.93 -9.71
CA PHE A 154 18.93 -2.91 -10.63
C PHE A 154 20.40 -2.56 -10.41
N LEU A 155 20.80 -2.31 -9.15
CA LEU A 155 22.19 -2.00 -8.83
C LEU A 155 23.12 -3.17 -9.15
N ASN A 156 22.70 -4.41 -8.91
CA ASN A 156 23.44 -5.61 -9.26
C ASN A 156 23.52 -5.81 -10.77
N ALA A 157 22.46 -5.60 -11.51
CA ALA A 157 22.44 -5.74 -12.97
C ALA A 157 23.41 -4.79 -13.67
N LEU A 158 23.65 -3.61 -13.07
CA LEU A 158 24.68 -2.66 -13.52
C LEU A 158 26.05 -2.86 -12.88
N GLY A 159 26.24 -3.83 -11.97
CA GLY A 159 27.49 -4.02 -11.23
C GLY A 159 27.84 -2.86 -10.28
N LEU A 160 26.83 -2.09 -9.84
CA LEU A 160 27.01 -0.88 -9.02
C LEU A 160 26.67 -1.08 -7.54
N TYR A 161 26.21 -2.25 -7.14
CA TYR A 161 25.83 -2.52 -5.74
C TYR A 161 27.00 -2.30 -4.77
N GLU A 162 28.18 -2.79 -5.08
CA GLU A 162 29.38 -2.65 -4.24
C GLU A 162 29.77 -1.17 -4.02
N ALA A 163 29.62 -0.34 -5.05
CA ALA A 163 29.87 1.10 -4.93
C ALA A 163 28.80 1.82 -4.09
N ALA A 164 27.56 1.31 -4.14
CA ALA A 164 26.40 1.91 -3.49
C ALA A 164 26.20 1.48 -2.03
N LYS A 165 26.50 0.21 -1.67
CA LYS A 165 26.05 -0.46 -0.44
C LYS A 165 26.32 0.30 0.85
N ASN A 166 27.50 0.94 0.99
CA ASN A 166 27.86 1.71 2.18
C ASN A 166 27.18 3.09 2.27
N LYS A 167 26.51 3.51 1.20
CA LYS A 167 25.78 4.78 1.11
C LYS A 167 24.26 4.58 1.19
N ILE A 168 23.79 3.33 1.14
CA ILE A 168 22.37 3.03 1.18
C ILE A 168 21.79 3.36 2.54
N VAL A 169 20.66 4.08 2.52
CA VAL A 169 19.78 4.28 3.67
C VAL A 169 18.42 3.66 3.37
N PHE A 170 17.94 2.84 4.30
CA PHE A 170 16.71 2.08 4.13
C PHE A 170 15.52 2.80 4.72
N GLY A 171 14.50 3.04 3.87
CA GLY A 171 13.16 3.40 4.35
C GLY A 171 12.35 2.13 4.65
N GLU A 172 11.56 2.12 5.70
CA GLU A 172 10.68 0.99 6.07
C GLU A 172 9.62 0.68 5.00
N SER A 173 9.27 1.68 4.18
CA SER A 173 8.42 1.54 3.01
C SER A 173 9.01 2.33 1.83
N ILE A 174 8.48 2.10 0.63
CA ILE A 174 8.91 2.86 -0.54
C ILE A 174 8.57 4.35 -0.41
N SER A 175 7.48 4.73 0.28
CA SER A 175 7.16 6.13 0.55
C SER A 175 8.15 6.78 1.50
N SER A 176 8.60 6.08 2.56
CA SER A 176 9.63 6.63 3.47
C SER A 176 10.99 6.75 2.79
N ALA A 177 11.36 5.81 1.92
CA ALA A 177 12.57 5.96 1.10
C ALA A 177 12.49 7.17 0.16
N THR A 178 11.33 7.36 -0.51
CA THR A 178 11.08 8.54 -1.34
C THR A 178 11.21 9.83 -0.53
N MET A 179 10.68 9.84 0.70
CA MET A 179 10.76 11.00 1.60
C MET A 179 12.21 11.35 1.99
N PHE A 180 13.08 10.37 2.21
CA PHE A 180 14.51 10.65 2.48
C PHE A 180 15.18 11.40 1.33
N MET A 181 14.81 11.09 0.08
CA MET A 181 15.30 11.83 -1.07
C MET A 181 14.65 13.22 -1.16
N THR A 182 13.30 13.31 -1.04
CA THR A 182 12.58 14.59 -1.20
C THR A 182 12.86 15.60 -0.08
N SER A 183 13.24 15.13 1.11
CA SER A 183 13.70 15.98 2.22
C SER A 183 15.18 16.42 2.10
N GLY A 184 15.91 15.90 1.09
CA GLY A 184 17.34 16.15 0.94
C GLY A 184 18.25 15.33 1.86
N SER A 185 17.71 14.40 2.65
CA SER A 185 18.47 13.48 3.52
C SER A 185 19.28 12.45 2.72
N ALA A 186 18.88 12.18 1.47
CA ALA A 186 19.65 11.41 0.50
C ALA A 186 19.89 12.21 -0.77
N GLY A 187 21.00 11.96 -1.47
CA GLY A 187 21.35 12.64 -2.71
C GLY A 187 20.53 12.16 -3.89
N ILE A 188 20.31 10.86 -3.98
CA ILE A 188 19.45 10.18 -4.96
C ILE A 188 18.60 9.12 -4.27
N GLY A 189 17.58 8.61 -4.95
CA GLY A 189 16.75 7.51 -4.47
C GLY A 189 16.29 6.60 -5.59
N LEU A 190 15.99 5.34 -5.25
CA LEU A 190 15.27 4.40 -6.10
C LEU A 190 13.87 4.23 -5.54
N THR A 191 12.87 4.57 -6.32
CA THR A 191 11.47 4.64 -5.88
C THR A 191 10.51 4.01 -6.88
N ALA A 192 9.23 3.85 -6.47
CA ALA A 192 8.18 3.51 -7.40
C ALA A 192 7.93 4.66 -8.39
N TYR A 193 7.82 4.34 -9.67
CA TYR A 193 7.53 5.33 -10.70
C TYR A 193 6.21 6.08 -10.42
N SER A 194 5.23 5.39 -9.85
CA SER A 194 3.97 6.00 -9.40
C SER A 194 4.17 7.11 -8.36
N LEU A 195 5.10 6.94 -7.41
CA LEU A 195 5.46 7.99 -6.46
C LEU A 195 6.25 9.13 -7.12
N ALA A 196 7.19 8.79 -8.01
CA ALA A 196 7.96 9.79 -8.74
C ALA A 196 7.06 10.70 -9.61
N LYS A 197 5.98 10.15 -10.17
CA LYS A 197 4.97 10.88 -10.95
C LYS A 197 3.96 11.64 -10.12
N SER A 198 3.82 11.35 -8.81
CA SER A 198 2.86 12.07 -7.98
C SER A 198 3.13 13.59 -8.03
N LYS A 199 2.06 14.37 -7.95
CA LYS A 199 2.16 15.83 -8.05
C LYS A 199 3.15 16.41 -7.05
N GLU A 200 3.14 15.90 -5.83
CA GLU A 200 3.99 16.35 -4.73
C GLU A 200 5.47 16.10 -5.03
N VAL A 201 5.81 14.89 -5.49
CA VAL A 201 7.20 14.52 -5.79
C VAL A 201 7.69 15.18 -7.08
N ALA A 202 6.89 15.19 -8.14
CA ALA A 202 7.26 15.77 -9.43
C ALA A 202 7.53 17.29 -9.38
N GLN A 203 6.96 18.01 -8.41
CA GLN A 203 7.26 19.44 -8.21
C GLN A 203 8.69 19.67 -7.71
N ILE A 204 9.26 18.76 -6.92
CA ILE A 204 10.54 18.95 -6.21
C ILE A 204 11.66 18.01 -6.66
N ALA A 205 11.34 16.96 -7.41
CA ALA A 205 12.28 15.96 -7.87
C ALA A 205 12.21 15.74 -9.38
N ASP A 206 13.36 15.49 -9.99
CA ASP A 206 13.46 14.90 -11.33
C ASP A 206 13.55 13.40 -11.21
N HIS A 207 13.09 12.70 -12.22
CA HIS A 207 13.11 11.24 -12.25
C HIS A 207 13.48 10.68 -13.61
N LEU A 208 14.02 9.46 -13.60
CA LEU A 208 14.33 8.68 -14.77
C LEU A 208 13.75 7.27 -14.60
N LEU A 209 12.85 6.87 -15.49
CA LEU A 209 12.24 5.54 -15.49
C LEU A 209 13.30 4.47 -15.78
N ILE A 210 13.36 3.45 -14.95
CA ILE A 210 14.26 2.31 -15.12
C ILE A 210 13.57 1.27 -16.05
N PRO A 211 14.26 0.82 -17.12
CA PRO A 211 13.76 -0.24 -17.99
C PRO A 211 13.53 -1.55 -17.22
N GLU A 212 12.50 -2.30 -17.64
CA GLU A 212 12.04 -3.51 -16.93
C GLU A 212 13.06 -4.66 -16.95
N ASN A 213 14.00 -4.65 -17.89
CA ASN A 213 15.04 -5.67 -18.00
C ASN A 213 16.15 -5.59 -16.93
N PHE A 214 16.13 -4.57 -16.06
CA PHE A 214 17.13 -4.41 -15.00
C PHE A 214 16.69 -5.00 -13.66
N HIS A 215 15.48 -5.49 -13.54
CA HIS A 215 14.95 -6.12 -12.33
C HIS A 215 13.84 -7.10 -12.66
N GLU A 216 13.54 -8.03 -11.76
CA GLU A 216 12.38 -8.89 -11.91
C GLU A 216 11.08 -8.08 -11.99
N PRO A 217 10.07 -8.52 -12.78
CA PRO A 217 8.79 -7.83 -12.86
C PRO A 217 8.12 -7.65 -11.50
N ILE A 218 7.77 -6.43 -11.15
CA ILE A 218 7.10 -6.10 -9.88
C ILE A 218 5.60 -6.38 -10.02
N LYS A 219 5.22 -7.65 -10.11
CA LYS A 219 3.82 -8.07 -10.21
C LYS A 219 3.11 -7.85 -8.89
N GLN A 220 2.10 -7.01 -8.87
CA GLN A 220 1.38 -6.60 -7.66
C GLN A 220 0.05 -7.36 -7.56
N ARG A 221 -0.15 -8.06 -6.44
CA ARG A 221 -1.31 -8.91 -6.20
C ARG A 221 -2.14 -8.40 -5.02
N MET A 222 -3.45 -8.53 -5.11
CA MET A 222 -4.37 -8.24 -4.02
C MET A 222 -5.16 -9.49 -3.63
N VAL A 223 -5.45 -9.61 -2.33
CA VAL A 223 -6.20 -10.75 -1.75
C VAL A 223 -7.20 -10.27 -0.71
N LEU A 224 -8.39 -10.90 -0.70
CA LEU A 224 -9.37 -10.76 0.38
C LEU A 224 -9.00 -11.71 1.53
N MET A 225 -9.06 -11.21 2.75
CA MET A 225 -8.92 -12.05 3.95
C MET A 225 -10.15 -12.95 4.12
N LYS A 226 -10.05 -14.00 4.96
CA LYS A 226 -11.21 -14.86 5.29
C LYS A 226 -12.34 -14.03 5.88
N ASN A 227 -13.58 -14.40 5.53
CA ASN A 227 -14.82 -13.75 5.99
C ASN A 227 -14.82 -12.22 5.79
N PRO A 228 -14.52 -11.71 4.59
CA PRO A 228 -14.44 -10.28 4.36
C PRO A 228 -15.83 -9.64 4.44
N PRO A 229 -15.99 -8.47 5.08
CA PRO A 229 -17.24 -7.73 5.06
C PRO A 229 -17.54 -7.22 3.64
N LYS A 230 -18.83 -7.05 3.34
CA LYS A 230 -19.28 -6.62 2.00
C LYS A 230 -18.54 -5.41 1.44
N PRO A 231 -18.24 -4.32 2.21
CA PRO A 231 -17.50 -3.18 1.66
C PRO A 231 -16.09 -3.54 1.14
N ALA A 232 -15.40 -4.51 1.76
CA ALA A 232 -14.10 -4.97 1.28
C ALA A 232 -14.24 -5.75 -0.03
N VAL A 233 -15.28 -6.58 -0.17
CA VAL A 233 -15.60 -7.33 -1.40
C VAL A 233 -15.95 -6.38 -2.54
N ASP A 234 -16.80 -5.40 -2.27
CA ASP A 234 -17.21 -4.39 -3.27
C ASP A 234 -16.01 -3.57 -3.76
N PHE A 235 -15.12 -3.17 -2.84
CA PHE A 235 -13.92 -2.43 -3.21
C PHE A 235 -12.90 -3.29 -3.97
N TYR A 236 -12.74 -4.57 -3.59
CA TYR A 236 -11.92 -5.53 -4.35
C TYR A 236 -12.43 -5.69 -5.79
N ALA A 237 -13.74 -5.73 -6.00
CA ALA A 237 -14.34 -5.75 -7.33
C ALA A 237 -14.10 -4.41 -8.07
N HIS A 238 -14.25 -3.27 -7.37
CA HIS A 238 -14.01 -1.95 -7.95
C HIS A 238 -12.57 -1.78 -8.44
N LEU A 239 -11.57 -2.27 -7.70
CA LEU A 239 -10.15 -2.26 -8.11
C LEU A 239 -9.88 -3.00 -9.44
N GLN A 240 -10.77 -3.89 -9.85
CA GLN A 240 -10.69 -4.63 -11.12
C GLN A 240 -11.43 -3.94 -12.28
N SER A 241 -12.14 -2.84 -12.01
CA SER A 241 -12.90 -2.10 -13.02
C SER A 241 -11.99 -1.45 -14.07
N ALA A 242 -12.54 -1.19 -15.25
CA ALA A 242 -11.83 -0.47 -16.32
C ALA A 242 -11.36 0.92 -15.82
N LYS A 243 -12.20 1.64 -15.06
CA LYS A 243 -11.86 2.93 -14.49
C LYS A 243 -10.65 2.87 -13.55
N ALA A 244 -10.61 1.89 -12.64
CA ALA A 244 -9.46 1.69 -11.75
C ALA A 244 -8.19 1.35 -12.52
N LYS A 245 -8.29 0.50 -13.56
CA LYS A 245 -7.15 0.17 -14.45
C LYS A 245 -6.63 1.40 -15.20
N ASP A 246 -7.51 2.29 -15.65
CA ASP A 246 -7.10 3.55 -16.29
C ASP A 246 -6.35 4.46 -15.30
N VAL A 247 -6.81 4.57 -14.07
CA VAL A 247 -6.09 5.32 -13.02
C VAL A 247 -4.71 4.72 -12.78
N LEU A 248 -4.60 3.39 -12.69
CA LEU A 248 -3.30 2.72 -12.53
C LEU A 248 -2.36 3.06 -13.69
N ARG A 249 -2.81 2.96 -14.93
CA ARG A 249 -2.02 3.29 -16.12
C ARG A 249 -1.55 4.75 -16.11
N LEU A 250 -2.43 5.70 -15.78
CA LEU A 250 -2.11 7.12 -15.68
C LEU A 250 -1.08 7.40 -14.57
N ASN A 251 -1.11 6.62 -13.49
CA ASN A 251 -0.15 6.69 -12.39
C ASN A 251 1.15 5.89 -12.67
N GLY A 252 1.37 5.39 -13.89
CA GLY A 252 2.65 4.79 -14.30
C GLY A 252 2.80 3.31 -14.00
N TYR A 253 1.71 2.59 -13.81
CA TYR A 253 1.70 1.12 -13.77
C TYR A 253 1.54 0.55 -15.18
N SER A 254 2.15 -0.61 -15.43
CA SER A 254 1.87 -1.42 -16.61
C SER A 254 0.70 -2.37 -16.33
N ALA A 255 -0.01 -2.79 -17.39
CA ALA A 255 -1.03 -3.82 -17.29
C ALA A 255 -0.40 -5.19 -16.93
N PRO A 256 -1.15 -6.05 -16.19
CA PRO A 256 -0.75 -7.44 -15.95
C PRO A 256 -0.68 -8.26 -17.21
#